data_6c02868e7182aa8a8ed5b4c64e525f77
#
_entry.id   6c02868e7182aa8a8ed5b4c64e525f77
#
_cell.length_a   1.000
_cell.length_b   1.000
_cell.length_c   1.000
_cell.angle_alpha   90.00
_cell.angle_beta   90.00
_cell.angle_gamma   90.00
#
_symmetry.space_group_name_H-M   'P 1'
#
loop_
_entity.id
_entity.type
_entity.pdbx_description
1 polymer ?
#
loop_
_entity_poly.entity_id
_entity_poly.type
_entity_poly.pdbx_seq_one_letter_code
_entity_poly.pdbx_strand_id
1 'polypeptide(L)'
;CLQNLHEQFKNRKISIVFGCGGDRDKSKRSQMGKIANKFCDKIYLTDDNPRFENPKKIRSAVKISIDKAKLYERPSREKAISNAIQNLNSGEILLVAGKGHEKNQDYGSFIRNFSDKKIILKYIKKKNKYLSKNWKVNILQEAIKDKILLDSKISKASINSKQIKKNNIFFAIKGKKQDGNFFIKESLKKGASYAVVNKIDRSTKLSKQLLVKDSLISLTNISKKIRLNSLANIIAITGSCGKTSLKELLGKVFNKISKASYSPKSYNNKYGVPLSLFNINKNDDFGIFEIGMDKKGEVDSLSKIIKPDVGVITNISYAHAKNFKNLDQIAKAKSEIINNIVEITAQLKMVNECRSTM
;
A
#
# COMPACT_ATOMS: atom_id res chain seq x y z
N CYS A 1 -26.15 2.81 -0.25
CA CYS A 1 -24.79 3.15 -0.70
C CYS A 1 -23.75 2.81 0.36
N LEU A 2 -23.76 3.42 1.58
CA LEU A 2 -22.79 3.11 2.64
C LEU A 2 -22.82 1.65 3.09
N GLN A 3 -24.01 1.05 3.22
CA GLN A 3 -24.15 -0.35 3.57
C GLN A 3 -23.47 -1.24 2.51
N ASN A 4 -23.74 -1.03 1.23
CA ASN A 4 -23.14 -1.80 0.14
C ASN A 4 -21.61 -1.65 0.10
N LEU A 5 -21.09 -0.42 0.35
CA LEU A 5 -19.64 -0.20 0.46
C LEU A 5 -19.04 -0.95 1.66
N HIS A 6 -19.72 -0.96 2.79
CA HIS A 6 -19.27 -1.67 3.98
C HIS A 6 -19.28 -3.19 3.78
N GLU A 7 -20.31 -3.72 3.12
CA GLU A 7 -20.42 -5.15 2.79
C GLU A 7 -19.36 -5.57 1.74
N GLN A 8 -19.14 -4.73 0.73
CA GLN A 8 -18.18 -4.99 -0.33
C GLN A 8 -16.72 -4.88 0.14
N PHE A 9 -16.46 -4.01 1.13
CA PHE A 9 -15.10 -3.71 1.62
C PHE A 9 -14.99 -3.88 3.14
N LYS A 10 -15.41 -5.03 3.67
CA LYS A 10 -15.56 -5.35 5.10
C LYS A 10 -14.33 -5.01 5.97
N ASN A 11 -13.13 -5.07 5.42
CA ASN A 11 -11.88 -4.84 6.16
C ASN A 11 -11.23 -3.48 5.90
N ARG A 12 -11.93 -2.55 5.22
CA ARG A 12 -11.40 -1.21 4.92
C ARG A 12 -12.11 -0.15 5.73
N LYS A 13 -11.33 0.78 6.28
CA LYS A 13 -11.89 1.96 6.94
C LYS A 13 -12.57 2.85 5.92
N ILE A 14 -13.77 3.28 6.24
CA ILE A 14 -14.58 4.14 5.37
C ILE A 14 -14.67 5.52 6.01
N SER A 15 -14.34 6.54 5.22
CA SER A 15 -14.54 7.95 5.55
C SER A 15 -15.61 8.54 4.64
N ILE A 16 -16.42 9.45 5.15
CA ILE A 16 -17.43 10.16 4.36
C ILE A 16 -17.30 11.68 4.49
N VAL A 17 -17.46 12.37 3.36
CA VAL A 17 -17.73 13.83 3.32
C VAL A 17 -19.17 14.00 2.86
N PHE A 18 -20.01 14.62 3.67
CA PHE A 18 -21.38 14.93 3.26
C PHE A 18 -21.95 16.16 3.99
N GLY A 19 -23.01 16.69 3.43
CA GLY A 19 -23.84 17.71 4.03
C GLY A 19 -25.30 17.40 3.78
N CYS A 20 -26.18 18.22 4.34
CA CYS A 20 -27.61 18.15 4.12
C CYS A 20 -28.12 19.45 3.53
N GLY A 21 -29.04 19.37 2.57
CA GLY A 21 -29.68 20.56 1.98
C GLY A 21 -30.64 21.23 2.95
N GLY A 22 -30.75 22.57 2.83
CA GLY A 22 -31.82 23.34 3.41
C GLY A 22 -33.09 23.25 2.58
N ASP A 23 -34.22 23.72 3.15
CA ASP A 23 -35.54 23.68 2.53
C ASP A 23 -35.95 22.29 2.04
N ARG A 24 -35.56 21.27 2.82
CA ARG A 24 -35.81 19.85 2.61
C ARG A 24 -36.33 19.22 3.91
N ASP A 25 -36.78 17.97 3.80
CA ASP A 25 -37.25 17.18 4.93
C ASP A 25 -36.19 17.13 6.07
N LYS A 26 -36.51 17.79 7.21
CA LYS A 26 -35.64 17.90 8.36
C LYS A 26 -35.49 16.59 9.13
N SER A 27 -36.46 15.68 9.05
CA SER A 27 -36.44 14.39 9.75
C SER A 27 -35.28 13.49 9.29
N LYS A 28 -34.87 13.60 8.01
CA LYS A 28 -33.76 12.85 7.42
C LYS A 28 -32.39 13.23 7.98
N ARG A 29 -32.23 14.41 8.58
CA ARG A 29 -30.92 14.92 9.06
C ARG A 29 -30.32 14.01 10.11
N SER A 30 -31.11 13.69 11.15
CA SER A 30 -30.68 12.76 12.20
C SER A 30 -30.42 11.35 11.68
N GLN A 31 -31.26 10.87 10.75
CA GLN A 31 -31.10 9.53 10.12
C GLN A 31 -29.81 9.45 9.30
N MET A 32 -29.47 10.50 8.53
CA MET A 32 -28.21 10.56 7.77
C MET A 32 -27.01 10.52 8.72
N GLY A 33 -27.08 11.23 9.85
CA GLY A 33 -26.06 11.16 10.91
C GLY A 33 -25.90 9.77 11.50
N LYS A 34 -27.02 9.09 11.85
CA LYS A 34 -27.02 7.72 12.38
C LYS A 34 -26.39 6.72 11.41
N ILE A 35 -26.76 6.79 10.12
CA ILE A 35 -26.23 5.90 9.08
C ILE A 35 -24.72 6.14 8.89
N ALA A 36 -24.30 7.40 8.83
CA ALA A 36 -22.87 7.71 8.73
C ALA A 36 -22.09 7.21 9.95
N ASN A 37 -22.64 7.39 11.17
CA ASN A 37 -22.01 6.93 12.41
C ASN A 37 -21.87 5.40 12.48
N LYS A 38 -22.85 4.66 11.93
CA LYS A 38 -22.84 3.19 11.91
C LYS A 38 -21.78 2.63 10.98
N PHE A 39 -21.59 3.21 9.79
CA PHE A 39 -20.80 2.60 8.73
C PHE A 39 -19.44 3.28 8.46
N CYS A 40 -19.16 4.43 9.07
CA CYS A 40 -17.92 5.17 8.80
C CYS A 40 -17.04 5.33 10.03
N ASP A 41 -15.73 5.33 9.80
CA ASP A 41 -14.69 5.56 10.81
C ASP A 41 -14.40 7.07 11.00
N LYS A 42 -14.51 7.86 9.92
CA LYS A 42 -14.32 9.32 9.95
C LYS A 42 -15.44 10.00 9.17
N ILE A 43 -16.02 11.03 9.75
CA ILE A 43 -17.17 11.75 9.21
C ILE A 43 -16.84 13.22 9.08
N TYR A 44 -16.72 13.72 7.86
CA TYR A 44 -16.49 15.13 7.55
C TYR A 44 -17.82 15.79 7.21
N LEU A 45 -18.43 16.42 8.21
CA LEU A 45 -19.71 17.10 8.08
C LEU A 45 -19.50 18.53 7.56
N THR A 46 -20.21 18.89 6.49
CA THR A 46 -20.02 20.17 5.79
C THR A 46 -21.35 20.74 5.28
N ASP A 47 -21.32 21.95 4.73
CA ASP A 47 -22.46 22.51 4.02
C ASP A 47 -22.66 21.82 2.67
N ASP A 48 -23.91 21.63 2.30
CA ASP A 48 -24.33 21.22 0.95
C ASP A 48 -24.96 22.44 0.23
N ASN A 49 -26.25 22.48 0.06
CA ASN A 49 -27.04 23.61 -0.42
C ASN A 49 -27.93 24.09 0.71
N PRO A 50 -27.45 24.97 1.62
CA PRO A 50 -28.25 25.40 2.76
C PRO A 50 -29.45 26.24 2.37
N ARG A 51 -29.46 26.82 1.18
CA ARG A 51 -30.50 27.72 0.68
C ARG A 51 -30.78 28.84 1.68
N PHE A 52 -32.05 29.05 2.06
CA PHE A 52 -32.44 30.09 3.02
C PHE A 52 -32.35 29.63 4.49
N GLU A 53 -32.04 28.36 4.75
CA GLU A 53 -31.82 27.91 6.13
C GLU A 53 -30.41 28.20 6.63
N ASN A 54 -30.29 28.41 7.93
CA ASN A 54 -29.00 28.62 8.59
C ASN A 54 -28.14 27.36 8.51
N PRO A 55 -26.96 27.39 7.83
CA PRO A 55 -26.11 26.21 7.61
C PRO A 55 -25.66 25.55 8.93
N LYS A 56 -25.40 26.37 9.99
CA LYS A 56 -25.00 25.86 11.30
C LYS A 56 -26.12 25.05 11.97
N LYS A 57 -27.39 25.48 11.84
CA LYS A 57 -28.53 24.72 12.35
C LYS A 57 -28.71 23.40 11.64
N ILE A 58 -28.51 23.37 10.31
CA ILE A 58 -28.55 22.13 9.50
C ILE A 58 -27.48 21.16 10.00
N ARG A 59 -26.22 21.57 10.09
CA ARG A 59 -25.14 20.72 10.59
C ARG A 59 -25.39 20.25 12.03
N SER A 60 -25.89 21.13 12.89
CA SER A 60 -26.23 20.76 14.28
C SER A 60 -27.26 19.64 14.34
N ALA A 61 -28.30 19.68 13.49
CA ALA A 61 -29.32 18.63 13.44
C ALA A 61 -28.77 17.27 12.96
N VAL A 62 -27.77 17.27 12.07
CA VAL A 62 -27.11 16.05 11.60
C VAL A 62 -26.16 15.47 12.65
N LYS A 63 -25.35 16.32 13.30
CA LYS A 63 -24.28 15.88 14.22
C LYS A 63 -24.77 15.29 15.54
N ILE A 64 -26.02 15.54 15.95
CA ILE A 64 -26.62 14.98 17.19
C ILE A 64 -26.48 13.45 17.23
N SER A 65 -26.52 12.80 16.08
CA SER A 65 -26.47 11.34 15.95
C SER A 65 -25.09 10.78 15.58
N ILE A 66 -24.04 11.60 15.69
CA ILE A 66 -22.67 11.23 15.32
C ILE A 66 -21.77 11.26 16.56
N ASP A 67 -20.98 10.21 16.75
CA ASP A 67 -19.96 10.16 17.78
C ASP A 67 -18.91 11.27 17.57
N LYS A 68 -18.64 12.02 18.64
CA LYS A 68 -17.66 13.12 18.62
C LYS A 68 -16.26 12.65 18.20
N ALA A 69 -15.87 11.43 18.53
CA ALA A 69 -14.57 10.86 18.15
C ALA A 69 -14.41 10.65 16.64
N LYS A 70 -15.52 10.46 15.92
CA LYS A 70 -15.54 10.26 14.46
C LYS A 70 -15.78 11.54 13.66
N LEU A 71 -16.22 12.64 14.33
CA LEU A 71 -16.74 13.83 13.69
C LEU A 71 -15.68 14.89 13.43
N TYR A 72 -15.58 15.32 12.18
CA TYR A 72 -14.80 16.46 11.71
C TYR A 72 -15.73 17.49 11.06
N GLU A 73 -16.26 18.45 11.85
CA GLU A 73 -17.11 19.50 11.32
C GLU A 73 -16.28 20.56 10.56
N ARG A 74 -16.60 20.76 9.28
CA ARG A 74 -15.95 21.74 8.40
C ARG A 74 -17.02 22.42 7.54
N PRO A 75 -17.43 23.67 7.86
CA PRO A 75 -18.45 24.40 7.10
C PRO A 75 -18.12 24.49 5.62
N SER A 76 -16.90 24.86 5.28
CA SER A 76 -16.44 24.87 3.88
C SER A 76 -16.29 23.47 3.32
N ARG A 77 -17.09 23.14 2.30
CA ARG A 77 -17.05 21.84 1.62
C ARG A 77 -15.69 21.56 0.95
N GLU A 78 -15.04 22.59 0.39
CA GLU A 78 -13.67 22.44 -0.11
C GLU A 78 -12.69 22.05 1.00
N LYS A 79 -12.77 22.70 2.16
CA LYS A 79 -11.93 22.34 3.31
C LYS A 79 -12.23 20.94 3.84
N ALA A 80 -13.50 20.53 3.87
CA ALA A 80 -13.90 19.19 4.27
C ALA A 80 -13.29 18.13 3.34
N ILE A 81 -13.44 18.29 2.01
CA ILE A 81 -12.88 17.38 1.01
C ILE A 81 -11.35 17.36 1.08
N SER A 82 -10.71 18.53 1.21
CA SER A 82 -9.24 18.58 1.28
C SER A 82 -8.69 17.89 2.52
N ASN A 83 -9.31 18.10 3.68
CA ASN A 83 -8.92 17.45 4.94
C ASN A 83 -9.14 15.91 4.86
N ALA A 84 -10.28 15.51 4.32
CA ALA A 84 -10.57 14.08 4.14
C ALA A 84 -9.52 13.40 3.24
N ILE A 85 -9.17 14.02 2.10
CA ILE A 85 -8.14 13.50 1.20
C ILE A 85 -6.76 13.50 1.86
N GLN A 86 -6.40 14.55 2.62
CA GLN A 86 -5.10 14.61 3.33
C GLN A 86 -4.97 13.50 4.37
N ASN A 87 -6.06 13.22 5.12
CA ASN A 87 -6.09 12.24 6.20
C ASN A 87 -6.41 10.81 5.73
N LEU A 88 -6.64 10.61 4.43
CA LEU A 88 -6.91 9.29 3.85
C LEU A 88 -5.61 8.49 3.78
N ASN A 89 -5.57 7.34 4.43
CA ASN A 89 -4.44 6.42 4.37
C ASN A 89 -4.59 5.42 3.21
N SER A 90 -3.51 4.71 2.90
CA SER A 90 -3.55 3.64 1.91
C SER A 90 -4.53 2.55 2.34
N GLY A 91 -5.36 2.09 1.41
CA GLY A 91 -6.39 1.08 1.67
C GLY A 91 -7.68 1.59 2.31
N GLU A 92 -7.76 2.86 2.75
CA GLU A 92 -9.01 3.46 3.23
C GLU A 92 -9.86 3.95 2.05
N ILE A 93 -11.18 3.98 2.24
CA ILE A 93 -12.15 4.46 1.25
C ILE A 93 -12.69 5.83 1.67
N LEU A 94 -12.75 6.77 0.73
CA LEU A 94 -13.40 8.06 0.92
C LEU A 94 -14.61 8.17 0.00
N LEU A 95 -15.80 8.25 0.58
CA LEU A 95 -17.03 8.60 -0.11
C LEU A 95 -17.28 10.10 0.03
N VAL A 96 -17.45 10.80 -1.09
CA VAL A 96 -17.92 12.19 -1.12
C VAL A 96 -19.35 12.18 -1.66
N ALA A 97 -20.32 12.51 -0.81
CA ALA A 97 -21.74 12.35 -1.10
C ALA A 97 -22.51 13.68 -1.01
N GLY A 98 -23.65 13.73 -1.68
CA GLY A 98 -24.59 14.84 -1.67
C GLY A 98 -24.72 15.53 -3.01
N LYS A 99 -23.64 16.12 -3.53
CA LYS A 99 -23.73 16.97 -4.74
C LYS A 99 -23.66 16.24 -6.09
N GLY A 100 -23.06 15.04 -6.12
CA GLY A 100 -22.95 14.28 -7.40
C GLY A 100 -22.35 15.11 -8.53
N HIS A 101 -23.15 15.36 -9.57
CA HIS A 101 -22.77 16.13 -10.76
C HIS A 101 -23.04 17.63 -10.66
N GLU A 102 -23.62 18.11 -9.56
CA GLU A 102 -23.91 19.52 -9.36
C GLU A 102 -22.65 20.39 -9.47
N LYS A 103 -22.80 21.55 -10.11
CA LYS A 103 -21.69 22.50 -10.34
C LYS A 103 -21.78 23.74 -9.46
N ASN A 104 -22.82 23.85 -8.64
CA ASN A 104 -23.10 25.02 -7.81
C ASN A 104 -23.38 24.62 -6.37
N GLN A 105 -23.17 25.56 -5.46
CA GLN A 105 -23.57 25.49 -4.06
C GLN A 105 -24.47 26.67 -3.78
N ASP A 106 -25.71 26.41 -3.36
CA ASP A 106 -26.77 27.38 -3.18
C ASP A 106 -26.91 27.78 -1.71
N TYR A 107 -26.68 29.06 -1.44
CA TYR A 107 -26.82 29.67 -0.12
C TYR A 107 -28.04 30.64 -0.05
N GLY A 108 -28.99 30.52 -0.97
CA GLY A 108 -30.18 31.35 -1.02
C GLY A 108 -29.87 32.76 -1.56
N SER A 109 -29.20 33.56 -0.79
CA SER A 109 -28.81 34.94 -1.17
C SER A 109 -27.72 34.99 -2.25
N PHE A 110 -26.97 33.91 -2.43
CA PHE A 110 -25.97 33.79 -3.51
C PHE A 110 -25.73 32.33 -3.90
N ILE A 111 -25.30 32.16 -5.14
CA ILE A 111 -24.89 30.85 -5.69
C ILE A 111 -23.39 30.87 -5.91
N ARG A 112 -22.71 29.88 -5.32
CA ARG A 112 -21.26 29.67 -5.48
C ARG A 112 -21.00 28.61 -6.52
N ASN A 113 -20.16 28.90 -7.52
CA ASN A 113 -19.69 27.88 -8.46
C ASN A 113 -18.81 26.88 -7.71
N PHE A 114 -19.20 25.60 -7.68
CA PHE A 114 -18.55 24.56 -6.89
C PHE A 114 -18.79 23.17 -7.49
N SER A 115 -17.75 22.38 -7.63
CA SER A 115 -17.84 21.00 -8.13
C SER A 115 -16.97 20.09 -7.30
N ASP A 116 -17.58 19.08 -6.64
CA ASP A 116 -16.88 18.06 -5.89
C ASP A 116 -15.79 17.37 -6.74
N LYS A 117 -16.11 17.00 -7.97
CA LYS A 117 -15.17 16.34 -8.90
C LYS A 117 -13.92 17.19 -9.13
N LYS A 118 -14.07 18.50 -9.40
CA LYS A 118 -12.92 19.40 -9.62
C LYS A 118 -12.06 19.54 -8.38
N ILE A 119 -12.68 19.67 -7.20
CA ILE A 119 -11.99 19.78 -5.91
C ILE A 119 -11.27 18.48 -5.55
N ILE A 120 -11.93 17.34 -5.67
CA ILE A 120 -11.33 16.01 -5.44
C ILE A 120 -10.08 15.84 -6.30
N LEU A 121 -10.19 16.05 -7.62
CA LEU A 121 -9.06 15.91 -8.55
C LEU A 121 -7.92 16.88 -8.21
N LYS A 122 -8.21 18.13 -7.84
CA LYS A 122 -7.22 19.12 -7.40
C LYS A 122 -6.40 18.60 -6.22
N TYR A 123 -7.07 18.11 -5.17
CA TYR A 123 -6.40 17.68 -3.93
C TYR A 123 -5.76 16.31 -4.05
N ILE A 124 -6.31 15.39 -4.86
CA ILE A 124 -5.62 14.13 -5.20
C ILE A 124 -4.32 14.42 -5.96
N LYS A 125 -4.34 15.30 -6.98
CA LYS A 125 -3.12 15.72 -7.69
C LYS A 125 -2.10 16.33 -6.74
N LYS A 126 -2.53 17.20 -5.81
CA LYS A 126 -1.65 17.82 -4.80
C LYS A 126 -1.05 16.77 -3.87
N LYS A 127 -1.86 15.86 -3.32
CA LYS A 127 -1.40 14.76 -2.47
C LYS A 127 -0.45 13.83 -3.21
N ASN A 128 -0.79 13.46 -4.45
CA ASN A 128 0.07 12.61 -5.30
C ASN A 128 1.39 13.30 -5.65
N LYS A 129 1.40 14.59 -5.91
CA LYS A 129 2.64 15.36 -6.13
C LYS A 129 3.53 15.36 -4.88
N TYR A 130 2.95 15.60 -3.71
CA TYR A 130 3.65 15.54 -2.43
C TYR A 130 4.21 14.14 -2.15
N LEU A 131 3.39 13.11 -2.29
CA LEU A 131 3.77 11.72 -2.10
C LEU A 131 4.73 11.22 -3.21
N SER A 132 4.60 11.70 -4.48
CA SER A 132 5.43 11.21 -5.59
C SER A 132 6.86 11.69 -5.55
N LYS A 133 7.11 12.89 -5.00
CA LYS A 133 8.47 13.45 -5.00
C LYS A 133 9.40 12.71 -4.03
N ASN A 134 8.90 12.25 -2.88
CA ASN A 134 9.73 11.73 -1.79
C ASN A 134 9.11 10.56 -1.00
N TRP A 135 8.13 9.81 -1.53
CA TRP A 135 7.39 8.82 -0.73
C TRP A 135 8.28 7.75 -0.08
N LYS A 136 9.29 7.23 -0.79
CA LYS A 136 10.24 6.26 -0.23
C LYS A 136 11.14 6.90 0.82
N VAL A 137 11.51 8.16 0.62
CA VAL A 137 12.30 8.92 1.59
C VAL A 137 11.51 9.13 2.88
N ASN A 138 10.23 9.52 2.78
CA ASN A 138 9.38 9.69 3.95
C ASN A 138 9.19 8.38 4.73
N ILE A 139 8.93 7.26 4.00
CA ILE A 139 8.82 5.94 4.62
C ILE A 139 10.12 5.52 5.32
N LEU A 140 11.26 5.81 4.69
CA LEU A 140 12.57 5.52 5.25
C LEU A 140 12.84 6.36 6.50
N GLN A 141 12.55 7.68 6.46
CA GLN A 141 12.67 8.59 7.58
C GLN A 141 11.87 8.13 8.81
N GLU A 142 10.61 7.76 8.59
CA GLU A 142 9.74 7.22 9.64
C GLU A 142 10.20 5.86 10.17
N ALA A 143 10.85 5.04 9.33
CA ALA A 143 11.25 3.68 9.71
C ALA A 143 12.56 3.66 10.51
N ILE A 144 13.49 4.55 10.20
CA ILE A 144 14.83 4.56 10.81
C ILE A 144 14.83 5.35 12.12
N LYS A 145 13.85 6.23 12.34
CA LYS A 145 13.73 7.09 13.54
C LYS A 145 14.99 7.90 13.84
N ASP A 146 15.81 8.14 12.83
CA ASP A 146 17.04 8.92 12.97
C ASP A 146 16.74 10.41 12.78
N LYS A 147 17.53 11.26 13.45
CA LYS A 147 17.42 12.73 13.33
C LYS A 147 18.00 13.25 12.01
N ILE A 148 18.61 12.38 11.19
CA ILE A 148 19.15 12.75 9.88
C ILE A 148 18.01 13.06 8.92
N LEU A 149 17.91 14.31 8.48
CA LEU A 149 16.99 14.70 7.41
C LEU A 149 17.46 14.13 6.08
N LEU A 150 16.65 13.27 5.49
CA LEU A 150 16.92 12.68 4.19
C LEU A 150 16.50 13.66 3.08
N ASP A 151 17.46 14.24 2.38
CA ASP A 151 17.28 15.25 1.34
C ASP A 151 17.36 14.67 -0.09
N SER A 152 17.97 13.51 -0.24
CA SER A 152 18.28 12.93 -1.55
C SER A 152 17.17 11.99 -2.03
N LYS A 153 16.90 12.02 -3.35
CA LYS A 153 15.95 11.11 -4.00
C LYS A 153 16.39 9.66 -3.84
N ILE A 154 15.42 8.77 -3.55
CA ILE A 154 15.63 7.33 -3.48
C ILE A 154 14.73 6.65 -4.50
N SER A 155 15.32 5.91 -5.44
CA SER A 155 14.59 5.18 -6.48
C SER A 155 14.46 3.70 -6.17
N LYS A 156 15.58 2.99 -6.05
CA LYS A 156 15.65 1.54 -5.84
C LYS A 156 16.60 1.20 -4.71
N ALA A 157 16.40 0.03 -4.10
CA ALA A 157 17.33 -0.57 -3.17
C ALA A 157 18.21 -1.61 -3.85
N SER A 158 19.43 -1.78 -3.34
CA SER A 158 20.31 -2.88 -3.68
C SER A 158 21.08 -3.35 -2.44
N ILE A 159 21.38 -4.64 -2.42
CA ILE A 159 22.30 -5.28 -1.46
C ILE A 159 23.63 -5.65 -2.12
N ASN A 160 23.77 -5.34 -3.40
CA ASN A 160 24.98 -5.61 -4.19
C ASN A 160 25.59 -4.27 -4.68
N SER A 161 26.79 -3.95 -4.20
CA SER A 161 27.51 -2.73 -4.57
C SER A 161 27.78 -2.61 -6.08
N LYS A 162 27.95 -3.75 -6.77
CA LYS A 162 28.18 -3.76 -8.23
C LYS A 162 26.98 -3.30 -9.04
N GLN A 163 25.75 -3.42 -8.48
CA GLN A 163 24.48 -3.07 -9.13
C GLN A 163 23.95 -1.68 -8.74
N ILE A 164 24.67 -0.95 -7.91
CA ILE A 164 24.29 0.39 -7.50
C ILE A 164 24.31 1.35 -8.70
N LYS A 165 23.22 2.15 -8.78
CA LYS A 165 23.07 3.26 -9.73
C LYS A 165 22.74 4.54 -8.97
N LYS A 166 22.83 5.70 -9.65
CA LYS A 166 22.45 7.00 -9.07
C LYS A 166 21.05 6.95 -8.44
N ASN A 167 20.91 7.53 -7.27
CA ASN A 167 19.70 7.56 -6.46
C ASN A 167 19.25 6.17 -5.93
N ASN A 168 20.12 5.16 -5.92
CA ASN A 168 19.81 3.94 -5.18
C ASN A 168 20.13 4.12 -3.68
N ILE A 169 19.55 3.26 -2.85
CA ILE A 169 19.96 3.06 -1.47
C ILE A 169 20.63 1.70 -1.34
N PHE A 170 21.78 1.66 -0.69
CA PHE A 170 22.49 0.43 -0.44
C PHE A 170 22.18 -0.10 0.96
N PHE A 171 21.86 -1.38 1.08
CA PHE A 171 21.73 -2.05 2.38
C PHE A 171 22.94 -2.95 2.60
N ALA A 172 23.79 -2.57 3.55
CA ALA A 172 24.97 -3.31 3.94
C ALA A 172 24.58 -4.51 4.81
N ILE A 173 24.21 -5.62 4.18
CA ILE A 173 23.79 -6.82 4.89
C ILE A 173 24.99 -7.71 5.17
N LYS A 174 25.14 -8.16 6.43
CA LYS A 174 26.13 -9.16 6.82
C LYS A 174 25.65 -10.54 6.36
N GLY A 175 26.30 -11.08 5.35
CA GLY A 175 26.05 -12.42 4.84
C GLY A 175 26.96 -13.48 5.49
N LYS A 176 26.73 -14.76 5.14
CA LYS A 176 27.59 -15.86 5.63
C LYS A 176 29.02 -15.80 5.09
N LYS A 177 29.22 -15.35 3.83
CA LYS A 177 30.52 -15.30 3.15
C LYS A 177 31.15 -13.94 3.12
N GLN A 178 30.36 -12.87 3.12
CA GLN A 178 30.83 -11.50 2.98
C GLN A 178 30.02 -10.57 3.87
N ASP A 179 30.67 -9.54 4.40
CA ASP A 179 30.03 -8.45 5.14
C ASP A 179 29.80 -7.28 4.20
N GLY A 180 28.52 -6.88 4.03
CA GLY A 180 28.13 -5.75 3.20
C GLY A 180 28.78 -4.42 3.62
N ASN A 181 29.19 -4.28 4.87
CA ASN A 181 29.82 -3.05 5.35
C ASN A 181 31.15 -2.75 4.63
N PHE A 182 31.87 -3.73 4.15
CA PHE A 182 33.08 -3.51 3.34
C PHE A 182 32.82 -2.80 2.00
N PHE A 183 31.58 -2.75 1.55
CA PHE A 183 31.19 -2.19 0.25
C PHE A 183 30.51 -0.82 0.34
N ILE A 184 30.49 -0.18 1.52
CA ILE A 184 29.87 1.14 1.74
C ILE A 184 30.54 2.19 0.84
N LYS A 185 31.86 2.29 0.88
CA LYS A 185 32.66 3.27 0.10
C LYS A 185 32.40 3.11 -1.41
N GLU A 186 32.46 1.89 -1.91
CA GLU A 186 32.18 1.58 -3.32
C GLU A 186 30.76 1.98 -3.72
N SER A 187 29.78 1.63 -2.91
CA SER A 187 28.37 1.93 -3.16
C SER A 187 28.09 3.42 -3.21
N LEU A 188 28.65 4.20 -2.29
CA LEU A 188 28.51 5.66 -2.27
C LEU A 188 29.21 6.33 -3.46
N LYS A 189 30.41 5.84 -3.86
CA LYS A 189 31.09 6.30 -5.08
C LYS A 189 30.29 6.04 -6.35
N LYS A 190 29.56 4.91 -6.44
CA LYS A 190 28.69 4.58 -7.58
C LYS A 190 27.37 5.33 -7.59
N GLY A 191 27.14 6.24 -6.64
CA GLY A 191 25.99 7.13 -6.64
C GLY A 191 24.83 6.67 -5.77
N ALA A 192 25.05 5.78 -4.80
CA ALA A 192 24.06 5.54 -3.76
C ALA A 192 23.75 6.85 -3.03
N SER A 193 22.45 7.17 -2.87
CA SER A 193 22.02 8.32 -2.09
C SER A 193 22.37 8.14 -0.62
N TYR A 194 22.13 6.93 -0.11
CA TYR A 194 22.41 6.53 1.26
C TYR A 194 22.86 5.07 1.33
N ALA A 195 23.57 4.73 2.40
CA ALA A 195 23.87 3.37 2.80
C ALA A 195 23.26 3.09 4.18
N VAL A 196 22.42 2.06 4.28
CA VAL A 196 21.91 1.53 5.56
C VAL A 196 22.93 0.53 6.09
N VAL A 197 23.51 0.84 7.24
CA VAL A 197 24.68 0.15 7.78
C VAL A 197 24.44 -0.27 9.24
N ASN A 198 25.09 -1.35 9.68
CA ASN A 198 25.13 -1.72 11.10
C ASN A 198 26.46 -1.34 11.78
N LYS A 199 27.41 -0.84 11.01
CA LYS A 199 28.68 -0.27 11.49
C LYS A 199 29.05 0.92 10.61
N ILE A 200 29.38 2.06 11.24
CA ILE A 200 29.79 3.28 10.54
C ILE A 200 31.20 3.12 9.94
N ASP A 201 31.33 3.48 8.68
CA ASP A 201 32.62 3.62 7.99
C ASP A 201 33.04 5.09 8.03
N ARG A 202 34.00 5.41 8.89
CA ARG A 202 34.53 6.77 9.07
C ARG A 202 35.32 7.27 7.85
N SER A 203 35.70 6.41 6.92
CA SER A 203 36.42 6.80 5.68
C SER A 203 35.49 7.40 4.63
N THR A 204 34.17 7.45 4.89
CA THR A 204 33.18 7.97 3.95
C THR A 204 32.25 9.00 4.59
N LYS A 205 31.42 9.67 3.78
CA LYS A 205 30.47 10.71 4.24
C LYS A 205 29.49 10.15 5.28
N LEU A 206 29.63 10.59 6.54
CA LEU A 206 28.76 10.15 7.65
C LEU A 206 27.30 10.49 7.42
N SER A 207 27.01 11.67 6.86
CA SER A 207 25.62 12.10 6.54
C SER A 207 24.90 11.23 5.50
N LYS A 208 25.59 10.33 4.83
CA LYS A 208 25.02 9.37 3.89
C LYS A 208 24.91 7.95 4.45
N GLN A 209 25.27 7.75 5.70
CA GLN A 209 25.19 6.46 6.37
C GLN A 209 24.07 6.48 7.41
N LEU A 210 23.15 5.54 7.29
CA LEU A 210 22.00 5.37 8.18
C LEU A 210 22.28 4.17 9.08
N LEU A 211 22.66 4.44 10.32
CA LEU A 211 23.03 3.41 11.28
C LEU A 211 21.78 2.71 11.81
N VAL A 212 21.77 1.39 11.73
CA VAL A 212 20.70 0.52 12.23
C VAL A 212 21.29 -0.70 12.95
N LYS A 213 20.51 -1.32 13.83
CA LYS A 213 20.94 -2.54 14.53
C LYS A 213 21.16 -3.71 13.56
N ASP A 214 20.26 -3.88 12.58
CA ASP A 214 20.33 -4.91 11.56
C ASP A 214 19.79 -4.39 10.24
N SER A 215 20.61 -4.42 9.19
CA SER A 215 20.28 -3.90 7.87
C SER A 215 19.24 -4.75 7.15
N LEU A 216 19.17 -6.08 7.38
CA LEU A 216 18.16 -6.95 6.78
C LEU A 216 16.79 -6.77 7.42
N ILE A 217 16.75 -6.68 8.75
CA ILE A 217 15.51 -6.37 9.49
C ILE A 217 15.00 -5.00 9.06
N SER A 218 15.87 -4.01 8.93
CA SER A 218 15.51 -2.67 8.49
C SER A 218 14.97 -2.66 7.06
N LEU A 219 15.62 -3.35 6.12
CA LEU A 219 15.12 -3.54 4.75
C LEU A 219 13.71 -4.18 4.77
N THR A 220 13.52 -5.23 5.56
CA THR A 220 12.24 -5.94 5.67
C THR A 220 11.14 -5.03 6.19
N ASN A 221 11.40 -4.27 7.26
CA ASN A 221 10.42 -3.37 7.87
C ASN A 221 10.05 -2.20 6.95
N ILE A 222 11.04 -1.62 6.27
CA ILE A 222 10.82 -0.58 5.27
C ILE A 222 9.98 -1.12 4.11
N SER A 223 10.30 -2.31 3.62
CA SER A 223 9.58 -2.95 2.51
C SER A 223 8.13 -3.27 2.86
N LYS A 224 7.85 -3.71 4.10
CA LYS A 224 6.48 -3.85 4.62
C LYS A 224 5.73 -2.51 4.61
N LYS A 225 6.36 -1.42 5.04
CA LYS A 225 5.75 -0.08 4.99
C LYS A 225 5.52 0.37 3.54
N ILE A 226 6.44 0.10 2.62
CA ILE A 226 6.26 0.36 1.19
C ILE A 226 5.05 -0.41 0.66
N ARG A 227 4.91 -1.71 0.99
CA ARG A 227 3.73 -2.51 0.60
C ARG A 227 2.43 -1.90 1.11
N LEU A 228 2.38 -1.51 2.38
CA LEU A 228 1.19 -0.90 2.99
C LEU A 228 0.81 0.45 2.36
N ASN A 229 1.76 1.17 1.79
CA ASN A 229 1.54 2.44 1.11
C ASN A 229 1.40 2.31 -0.42
N SER A 230 1.55 1.10 -0.96
CA SER A 230 1.35 0.81 -2.39
C SER A 230 -0.11 0.50 -2.67
N LEU A 231 -0.63 1.03 -3.78
CA LEU A 231 -1.96 0.72 -4.30
C LEU A 231 -1.93 -0.42 -5.32
N ALA A 232 -0.75 -0.97 -5.63
CA ALA A 232 -0.60 -2.07 -6.57
C ALA A 232 -1.32 -3.34 -6.06
N ASN A 233 -2.04 -4.02 -6.95
CA ASN A 233 -2.54 -5.37 -6.71
C ASN A 233 -1.37 -6.35 -6.70
N ILE A 234 -1.14 -7.02 -5.60
CA ILE A 234 0.03 -7.86 -5.40
C ILE A 234 -0.30 -9.32 -5.63
N ILE A 235 0.42 -9.92 -6.58
CA ILE A 235 0.34 -11.34 -6.93
C ILE A 235 1.58 -12.03 -6.37
N ALA A 236 1.40 -12.98 -5.49
CA ALA A 236 2.48 -13.83 -4.99
C ALA A 236 2.39 -15.22 -5.60
N ILE A 237 3.52 -15.74 -6.08
CA ILE A 237 3.60 -17.00 -6.81
C ILE A 237 4.54 -17.95 -6.07
N THR A 238 4.04 -19.11 -5.68
CA THR A 238 4.84 -20.22 -5.17
C THR A 238 4.57 -21.47 -5.99
N GLY A 239 5.27 -22.57 -5.70
CA GLY A 239 5.13 -23.86 -6.40
C GLY A 239 6.46 -24.59 -6.47
N SER A 240 6.44 -25.81 -6.93
CA SER A 240 7.66 -26.62 -7.10
C SER A 240 8.47 -26.17 -8.31
N CYS A 241 7.82 -26.00 -9.46
CA CYS A 241 8.44 -25.47 -10.69
C CYS A 241 7.53 -24.41 -11.35
N GLY A 242 8.02 -23.72 -12.38
CA GLY A 242 7.25 -22.76 -13.17
C GLY A 242 7.05 -21.37 -12.52
N LYS A 243 7.46 -21.15 -11.28
CA LYS A 243 7.31 -19.86 -10.57
C LYS A 243 7.90 -18.68 -11.34
N THR A 244 9.17 -18.78 -11.70
CA THR A 244 9.91 -17.72 -12.39
C THR A 244 9.33 -17.47 -13.78
N SER A 245 9.00 -18.53 -14.53
CA SER A 245 8.40 -18.45 -15.86
C SER A 245 7.05 -17.74 -15.83
N LEU A 246 6.17 -18.12 -14.90
CA LEU A 246 4.87 -17.49 -14.73
C LEU A 246 5.01 -16.03 -14.30
N LYS A 247 5.89 -15.72 -13.35
CA LYS A 247 6.18 -14.34 -12.91
C LYS A 247 6.65 -13.47 -14.07
N GLU A 248 7.61 -13.96 -14.88
CA GLU A 248 8.12 -13.22 -16.04
C GLU A 248 7.02 -13.00 -17.10
N LEU A 249 6.21 -14.04 -17.36
CA LEU A 249 5.10 -13.96 -18.30
C LEU A 249 4.08 -12.90 -17.84
N LEU A 250 3.60 -13.00 -16.60
CA LEU A 250 2.64 -12.03 -16.05
C LEU A 250 3.22 -10.62 -16.03
N GLY A 251 4.49 -10.45 -15.62
CA GLY A 251 5.17 -9.17 -15.63
C GLY A 251 5.21 -8.53 -17.01
N LYS A 252 5.50 -9.30 -18.05
CA LYS A 252 5.50 -8.83 -19.45
C LYS A 252 4.09 -8.50 -19.94
N VAL A 253 3.11 -9.36 -19.67
CA VAL A 253 1.71 -9.16 -20.09
C VAL A 253 1.13 -7.91 -19.42
N PHE A 254 1.25 -7.81 -18.10
CA PHE A 254 0.71 -6.63 -17.40
C PHE A 254 1.39 -5.32 -17.81
N ASN A 255 2.69 -5.33 -18.10
CA ASN A 255 3.37 -4.13 -18.60
C ASN A 255 2.94 -3.70 -20.01
N LYS A 256 2.21 -4.54 -20.77
CA LYS A 256 1.57 -4.13 -22.03
C LYS A 256 0.26 -3.36 -21.84
N ILE A 257 -0.46 -3.63 -20.73
CA ILE A 257 -1.79 -3.07 -20.49
C ILE A 257 -1.81 -2.04 -19.35
N SER A 258 -0.81 -2.05 -18.45
CA SER A 258 -0.71 -1.15 -17.31
C SER A 258 0.74 -1.08 -16.81
N LYS A 259 0.97 -0.57 -15.60
CA LYS A 259 2.30 -0.52 -14.97
C LYS A 259 2.46 -1.65 -13.97
N ALA A 260 3.50 -2.44 -14.13
CA ALA A 260 3.79 -3.56 -13.24
C ALA A 260 5.26 -3.64 -12.85
N SER A 261 5.52 -3.83 -11.56
CA SER A 261 6.82 -4.25 -11.04
C SER A 261 6.80 -5.73 -10.73
N TYR A 262 7.88 -6.43 -11.01
CA TYR A 262 8.03 -7.83 -10.64
C TYR A 262 9.44 -8.14 -10.15
N SER A 263 9.58 -9.19 -9.32
CA SER A 263 10.87 -9.56 -8.75
C SER A 263 11.86 -9.95 -9.83
N PRO A 264 13.10 -9.38 -9.81
CA PRO A 264 14.11 -9.73 -10.79
C PRO A 264 14.65 -11.14 -10.54
N LYS A 265 14.93 -11.89 -11.60
CA LYS A 265 15.48 -13.26 -11.49
C LYS A 265 14.65 -14.09 -10.48
N SER A 266 15.33 -14.90 -9.66
CA SER A 266 14.73 -15.73 -8.61
C SER A 266 14.89 -15.06 -7.22
N TYR A 267 14.54 -13.77 -7.09
CA TYR A 267 14.57 -13.05 -5.80
C TYR A 267 13.36 -13.46 -4.95
N ASN A 268 13.38 -14.70 -4.44
CA ASN A 268 12.25 -15.39 -3.83
C ASN A 268 12.46 -15.79 -2.37
N ASN A 269 13.56 -15.33 -1.74
CA ASN A 269 13.96 -15.67 -0.38
C ASN A 269 13.92 -14.44 0.56
N LYS A 270 14.36 -14.63 1.82
CA LYS A 270 14.38 -13.58 2.86
C LYS A 270 15.16 -12.30 2.52
N TYR A 271 16.02 -12.32 1.51
CA TYR A 271 16.74 -11.15 1.00
C TYR A 271 16.04 -10.56 -0.23
N GLY A 272 15.68 -11.44 -1.17
CA GLY A 272 15.12 -11.07 -2.47
C GLY A 272 13.70 -10.50 -2.39
N VAL A 273 12.84 -11.08 -1.54
CA VAL A 273 11.45 -10.62 -1.37
C VAL A 273 11.39 -9.20 -0.83
N PRO A 274 12.04 -8.83 0.30
CA PRO A 274 12.03 -7.45 0.77
C PRO A 274 12.64 -6.48 -0.24
N LEU A 275 13.72 -6.87 -0.91
CA LEU A 275 14.36 -6.04 -1.93
C LEU A 275 13.43 -5.77 -3.12
N SER A 276 12.70 -6.79 -3.57
CA SER A 276 11.72 -6.66 -4.65
C SER A 276 10.54 -5.75 -4.27
N LEU A 277 10.03 -5.90 -3.05
CA LEU A 277 8.98 -5.03 -2.51
C LEU A 277 9.43 -3.57 -2.38
N PHE A 278 10.66 -3.33 -1.90
CA PHE A 278 11.22 -1.98 -1.86
C PHE A 278 11.21 -1.33 -3.25
N ASN A 279 11.40 -2.11 -4.29
CA ASN A 279 11.54 -1.64 -5.65
C ASN A 279 10.21 -1.42 -6.39
N ILE A 280 9.06 -1.69 -5.75
CA ILE A 280 7.73 -1.27 -6.26
C ILE A 280 7.74 0.23 -6.51
N ASN A 281 7.20 0.66 -7.65
CA ASN A 281 6.97 2.07 -7.94
C ASN A 281 5.58 2.47 -7.43
N LYS A 282 5.43 3.75 -7.09
CA LYS A 282 4.17 4.27 -6.57
C LYS A 282 3.00 4.15 -7.55
N ASN A 283 3.29 4.27 -8.84
CA ASN A 283 2.28 4.25 -9.91
C ASN A 283 2.14 2.85 -10.53
N ASP A 284 2.66 1.81 -9.89
CA ASP A 284 2.42 0.45 -10.35
C ASP A 284 1.00 0.04 -9.99
N ASP A 285 0.30 -0.53 -10.97
CA ASP A 285 -1.02 -1.12 -10.80
C ASP A 285 -0.92 -2.57 -10.34
N PHE A 286 0.21 -3.22 -10.63
CA PHE A 286 0.49 -4.60 -10.25
C PHE A 286 1.91 -4.78 -9.70
N GLY A 287 2.03 -5.69 -8.73
CA GLY A 287 3.30 -6.19 -8.24
C GLY A 287 3.30 -7.73 -8.26
N ILE A 288 4.27 -8.36 -8.94
CA ILE A 288 4.32 -9.81 -9.08
C ILE A 288 5.58 -10.35 -8.41
N PHE A 289 5.41 -11.17 -7.36
CA PHE A 289 6.50 -11.64 -6.54
C PHE A 289 6.54 -13.15 -6.45
N GLU A 290 7.75 -13.71 -6.60
CA GLU A 290 8.01 -15.13 -6.42
C GLU A 290 8.35 -15.40 -4.96
N ILE A 291 7.79 -16.49 -4.40
CA ILE A 291 8.09 -17.01 -3.07
C ILE A 291 8.72 -18.40 -3.23
N GLY A 292 9.98 -18.51 -2.82
CA GLY A 292 10.69 -19.78 -2.67
C GLY A 292 10.47 -20.37 -1.28
N MET A 293 10.76 -21.64 -1.13
CA MET A 293 10.83 -22.29 0.17
C MET A 293 11.84 -23.44 0.13
N ASP A 294 12.55 -23.61 1.24
CA ASP A 294 13.36 -24.79 1.54
C ASP A 294 12.79 -25.55 2.75
N LYS A 295 12.09 -24.87 3.65
CA LYS A 295 11.54 -25.39 4.91
C LYS A 295 10.10 -24.93 5.14
N LYS A 296 9.35 -25.69 5.94
CA LYS A 296 8.04 -25.29 6.46
C LYS A 296 8.13 -23.95 7.18
N GLY A 297 7.12 -23.09 7.03
CA GLY A 297 7.03 -21.76 7.64
C GLY A 297 7.70 -20.64 6.82
N GLU A 298 8.50 -20.97 5.80
CA GLU A 298 9.14 -19.93 4.97
C GLU A 298 8.16 -19.23 4.05
N VAL A 299 7.20 -19.95 3.47
CA VAL A 299 6.14 -19.36 2.64
C VAL A 299 5.27 -18.44 3.50
N ASP A 300 4.88 -18.87 4.69
CA ASP A 300 4.12 -18.04 5.63
C ASP A 300 4.89 -16.76 5.99
N SER A 301 6.16 -16.89 6.35
CA SER A 301 7.01 -15.75 6.72
C SER A 301 7.18 -14.73 5.59
N LEU A 302 7.37 -15.20 4.36
CA LEU A 302 7.55 -14.34 3.19
C LEU A 302 6.21 -13.74 2.73
N SER A 303 5.12 -14.50 2.76
CA SER A 303 3.80 -13.98 2.42
C SER A 303 3.29 -12.96 3.43
N LYS A 304 3.64 -13.05 4.73
CA LYS A 304 3.42 -12.00 5.75
C LYS A 304 4.11 -10.67 5.41
N ILE A 305 5.25 -10.73 4.73
CA ILE A 305 5.95 -9.53 4.27
C ILE A 305 5.24 -8.95 3.04
N ILE A 306 4.86 -9.80 2.10
CA ILE A 306 4.25 -9.43 0.82
C ILE A 306 2.82 -8.96 0.99
N LYS A 307 2.02 -9.59 1.85
CA LYS A 307 0.57 -9.40 1.99
C LYS A 307 -0.11 -9.39 0.61
N PRO A 308 -0.13 -10.53 -0.08
CA PRO A 308 -0.63 -10.60 -1.44
C PRO A 308 -2.15 -10.41 -1.50
N ASP A 309 -2.62 -9.79 -2.58
CA ASP A 309 -4.04 -9.75 -2.91
C ASP A 309 -4.45 -11.04 -3.63
N VAL A 310 -3.51 -11.65 -4.37
CA VAL A 310 -3.70 -12.94 -5.07
C VAL A 310 -2.54 -13.86 -4.77
N GLY A 311 -2.82 -15.09 -4.36
CA GLY A 311 -1.84 -16.17 -4.20
C GLY A 311 -1.97 -17.20 -5.32
N VAL A 312 -0.85 -17.59 -5.92
CA VAL A 312 -0.80 -18.59 -6.98
C VAL A 312 0.16 -19.72 -6.58
N ILE A 313 -0.32 -20.95 -6.66
CA ILE A 313 0.50 -22.17 -6.54
C ILE A 313 0.57 -22.81 -7.92
N THR A 314 1.75 -22.81 -8.54
CA THR A 314 1.91 -23.30 -9.92
C THR A 314 1.71 -24.80 -10.01
N ASN A 315 2.40 -25.54 -9.14
CA ASN A 315 2.24 -26.97 -9.01
C ASN A 315 2.87 -27.49 -7.70
N ILE A 316 2.59 -28.73 -7.36
CA ILE A 316 3.14 -29.45 -6.22
C ILE A 316 3.81 -30.72 -6.74
N SER A 317 5.12 -30.81 -6.59
CA SER A 317 5.93 -31.98 -6.94
C SER A 317 7.09 -32.14 -5.97
N TYR A 318 7.85 -33.22 -6.08
CA TYR A 318 9.01 -33.54 -5.21
C TYR A 318 10.21 -32.62 -5.43
N ALA A 319 10.02 -31.31 -5.29
CA ALA A 319 11.10 -30.34 -5.18
C ALA A 319 11.47 -30.14 -3.70
N HIS A 320 12.76 -29.99 -3.39
CA HIS A 320 13.26 -29.82 -2.02
C HIS A 320 13.05 -31.04 -1.11
N ALA A 321 13.07 -32.24 -1.68
CA ALA A 321 12.83 -33.53 -1.00
C ALA A 321 13.68 -33.77 0.27
N LYS A 322 14.83 -33.09 0.40
CA LYS A 322 15.70 -33.17 1.59
C LYS A 322 15.04 -32.73 2.90
N ASN A 323 14.04 -31.85 2.82
CA ASN A 323 13.43 -31.22 3.98
C ASN A 323 11.98 -31.65 4.21
N PHE A 324 11.41 -32.52 3.35
CA PHE A 324 10.02 -32.96 3.41
C PHE A 324 9.91 -34.48 3.19
N LYS A 325 9.09 -35.13 4.01
CA LYS A 325 8.93 -36.60 3.96
C LYS A 325 8.03 -37.08 2.82
N ASN A 326 7.06 -36.26 2.41
CA ASN A 326 6.07 -36.61 1.38
C ASN A 326 5.50 -35.37 0.67
N LEU A 327 4.71 -35.59 -0.37
CA LEU A 327 4.04 -34.53 -1.14
C LEU A 327 3.06 -33.70 -0.30
N ASP A 328 2.37 -34.31 0.67
CA ASP A 328 1.43 -33.60 1.52
C ASP A 328 2.09 -32.54 2.39
N GLN A 329 3.31 -32.81 2.88
CA GLN A 329 4.07 -31.81 3.64
C GLN A 329 4.50 -30.65 2.72
N ILE A 330 4.86 -30.91 1.47
CA ILE A 330 5.19 -29.90 0.48
C ILE A 330 3.94 -29.09 0.13
N ALA A 331 2.80 -29.76 -0.06
CA ALA A 331 1.52 -29.09 -0.31
C ALA A 331 1.12 -28.17 0.85
N LYS A 332 1.18 -28.66 2.08
CA LYS A 332 0.90 -27.86 3.30
C LYS A 332 1.84 -26.67 3.44
N ALA A 333 3.12 -26.82 3.15
CA ALA A 333 4.08 -25.72 3.22
C ALA A 333 3.85 -24.68 2.12
N LYS A 334 3.42 -25.07 0.92
CA LYS A 334 3.08 -24.12 -0.15
C LYS A 334 1.74 -23.44 0.08
N SER A 335 0.77 -24.13 0.67
CA SER A 335 -0.55 -23.56 1.02
C SER A 335 -0.49 -22.52 2.13
N GLU A 336 0.64 -22.39 2.86
CA GLU A 336 0.87 -21.30 3.81
C GLU A 336 0.70 -19.90 3.18
N ILE A 337 0.82 -19.76 1.86
CA ILE A 337 0.56 -18.50 1.15
C ILE A 337 -0.85 -17.99 1.39
N ILE A 338 -1.83 -18.90 1.56
CA ILE A 338 -3.25 -18.59 1.73
C ILE A 338 -3.48 -17.81 3.04
N ASN A 339 -2.71 -18.11 4.09
CA ASN A 339 -2.86 -17.50 5.41
C ASN A 339 -2.71 -15.97 5.42
N ASN A 340 -2.11 -15.40 4.39
CA ASN A 340 -1.73 -13.99 4.35
C ASN A 340 -2.30 -13.24 3.14
N ILE A 341 -3.27 -13.83 2.43
CA ILE A 341 -4.03 -13.16 1.37
C ILE A 341 -4.98 -12.14 2.00
N VAL A 342 -5.01 -10.93 1.44
CA VAL A 342 -5.75 -9.79 2.02
C VAL A 342 -7.26 -9.94 1.87
N GLU A 343 -7.73 -10.55 0.77
CA GLU A 343 -9.15 -10.89 0.53
C GLU A 343 -9.23 -12.29 -0.09
N ILE A 344 -9.88 -13.22 0.62
CA ILE A 344 -10.12 -14.56 0.06
C ILE A 344 -11.38 -14.51 -0.81
N THR A 345 -11.24 -14.16 -2.07
CA THR A 345 -12.14 -14.59 -3.12
C THR A 345 -11.55 -15.87 -3.73
N ALA A 346 -11.66 -16.97 -2.99
CA ALA A 346 -11.11 -18.23 -3.45
C ALA A 346 -12.15 -18.98 -4.28
N GLN A 347 -11.95 -19.05 -5.59
CA GLN A 347 -12.30 -20.24 -6.34
C GLN A 347 -11.03 -21.06 -6.54
N LEU A 348 -10.76 -21.99 -5.64
CA LEU A 348 -9.82 -23.09 -5.84
C LEU A 348 -10.44 -24.07 -6.85
N LYS A 349 -10.21 -23.88 -8.15
CA LYS A 349 -10.27 -24.98 -9.10
C LYS A 349 -8.97 -25.77 -9.00
N MET A 350 -9.00 -26.86 -8.26
CA MET A 350 -7.99 -27.90 -8.42
C MET A 350 -8.17 -28.51 -9.82
N VAL A 351 -7.23 -28.21 -10.70
CA VAL A 351 -7.11 -28.96 -11.97
C VAL A 351 -6.42 -30.27 -11.63
N ASN A 352 -7.23 -31.26 -11.23
CA ASN A 352 -6.87 -32.65 -11.33
C ASN A 352 -7.14 -33.07 -12.78
N GLU A 353 -6.19 -32.87 -13.67
CA GLU A 353 -6.15 -33.60 -14.94
C GLU A 353 -4.79 -33.34 -15.60
N CYS A 354 -3.84 -34.18 -15.26
CA CYS A 354 -2.74 -34.66 -16.11
C CYS A 354 -2.34 -36.05 -15.62
N ARG A 355 -3.26 -36.98 -15.71
CA ARG A 355 -2.96 -38.42 -15.78
C ARG A 355 -3.61 -38.95 -17.06
N SER A 356 -2.76 -39.47 -17.90
CA SER A 356 -2.96 -40.26 -19.11
C SER A 356 -2.64 -39.49 -20.39
N THR A 357 -1.40 -39.59 -20.78
CA THR A 357 -0.90 -40.00 -22.10
C THR A 357 0.62 -39.83 -22.14
N MET A 358 1.30 -40.86 -21.77
CA MET A 358 2.49 -41.48 -22.34
C MET A 358 2.89 -42.66 -21.47
#